data_e5fa01f18ecb4292193db29dcf054bff
#
_entry.id   e5fa01f18ecb4292193db29dcf054bff
#
_cell.length_a   1.000
_cell.length_b   1.000
_cell.length_c   1.000
_cell.angle_alpha   90.00
_cell.angle_beta   90.00
_cell.angle_gamma   90.00
#
_symmetry.space_group_name_H-M   'P 1'
#
loop_
_entity.id
_entity.type
_entity.pdbx_description
1 polymer ?
#
loop_
_entity_poly.entity_id
_entity_poly.type
_entity_poly.pdbx_seq_one_letter_code
_entity_poly.pdbx_strand_id
1 'polypeptide(L)'
;HIASAAGKITVVLRFAKARDPFAVKIKNQAEELLKREFPGETVLVVIKEGGAAPRPEPKLKTTTGGIAKVIAVASGKGGVGKSTVTANLAVALRNMGFRVGILDADIYGPSQPKMFGVEGYLPDAVQEEGADHIVPAEPMDIRLMSIGFFIKPTDALLWRGAMAVSALKQMIHQTKWGTLDFLLADLPPGTGDVHLSIIGE
;
A
#
# COMPACT_ATOMS: atom_id res chain seq x y z
N HIS A 1 -4.78 22.66 -8.13
CA HIS A 1 -5.33 24.01 -7.96
C HIS A 1 -5.53 24.62 -9.34
N ILE A 2 -6.71 25.13 -9.61
CA ILE A 2 -7.08 25.78 -10.88
C ILE A 2 -7.46 27.22 -10.55
N ALA A 3 -6.92 28.17 -11.30
CA ALA A 3 -7.27 29.58 -11.23
C ALA A 3 -7.54 30.10 -12.65
N SER A 4 -8.62 30.82 -12.85
CA SER A 4 -8.94 31.51 -14.10
C SER A 4 -9.10 33.00 -13.81
N ALA A 5 -8.39 33.82 -14.56
CA ALA A 5 -8.49 35.28 -14.49
C ALA A 5 -8.07 35.92 -15.82
N ALA A 6 -8.86 36.89 -16.31
CA ALA A 6 -8.51 37.74 -17.45
C ALA A 6 -8.06 36.96 -18.71
N GLY A 7 -8.81 35.93 -19.14
CA GLY A 7 -8.48 35.16 -20.34
C GLY A 7 -7.27 34.22 -20.18
N LYS A 8 -6.89 33.91 -18.93
CA LYS A 8 -5.79 33.01 -18.63
C LYS A 8 -6.20 31.93 -17.62
N ILE A 9 -6.02 30.67 -18.02
CA ILE A 9 -6.25 29.50 -17.16
C ILE A 9 -4.89 29.02 -16.64
N THR A 10 -4.72 29.00 -15.33
CA THR A 10 -3.53 28.48 -14.69
C THR A 10 -3.89 27.22 -13.89
N VAL A 11 -3.28 26.09 -14.24
CA VAL A 11 -3.44 24.81 -13.53
C VAL A 11 -2.12 24.45 -12.85
N VAL A 12 -2.17 24.23 -11.55
CA VAL A 12 -1.01 23.76 -10.78
C VAL A 12 -1.19 22.27 -10.47
N LEU A 13 -0.40 21.44 -11.12
CA LEU A 13 -0.29 20.00 -10.82
C LEU A 13 0.79 19.81 -9.74
N ARG A 14 0.47 19.06 -8.71
CA ARG A 14 1.42 18.74 -7.62
C ARG A 14 1.78 17.26 -7.68
N PHE A 15 3.06 16.96 -7.73
CA PHE A 15 3.62 15.60 -7.70
C PHE A 15 4.52 15.45 -6.49
N ALA A 16 4.60 14.26 -5.93
CA ALA A 16 5.43 13.96 -4.77
C ALA A 16 6.93 14.19 -5.04
N LYS A 17 7.35 14.02 -6.30
CA LYS A 17 8.72 14.29 -6.76
C LYS A 17 8.68 15.18 -8.01
N ALA A 18 9.54 16.20 -8.09
CA ALA A 18 9.61 17.11 -9.25
C ALA A 18 10.01 16.39 -10.55
N ARG A 19 10.71 15.27 -10.45
CA ARG A 19 11.15 14.45 -11.59
C ARG A 19 10.36 13.15 -11.74
N ASP A 20 9.06 13.16 -11.46
CA ASP A 20 8.18 12.05 -11.76
C ASP A 20 8.12 11.85 -13.30
N PRO A 21 8.46 10.66 -13.82
CA PRO A 21 8.41 10.40 -15.27
C PRO A 21 7.04 10.64 -15.91
N PHE A 22 5.98 10.49 -15.14
CA PHE A 22 4.61 10.72 -15.59
C PHE A 22 4.17 12.19 -15.51
N ALA A 23 4.85 13.01 -14.71
CA ALA A 23 4.46 14.42 -14.50
C ALA A 23 4.45 15.21 -15.80
N VAL A 24 5.45 15.04 -16.66
CA VAL A 24 5.54 15.71 -17.96
C VAL A 24 4.43 15.23 -18.90
N LYS A 25 4.15 13.93 -18.93
CA LYS A 25 3.09 13.35 -19.76
C LYS A 25 1.72 13.89 -19.34
N ILE A 26 1.43 13.90 -18.05
CA ILE A 26 0.17 14.42 -17.50
C ILE A 26 0.03 15.93 -17.75
N LYS A 27 1.12 16.68 -17.60
CA LYS A 27 1.14 18.11 -17.94
C LYS A 27 0.74 18.35 -19.37
N ASN A 28 1.39 17.65 -20.32
CA ASN A 28 1.13 17.85 -21.75
C ASN A 28 -0.31 17.46 -22.13
N GLN A 29 -0.82 16.36 -21.59
CA GLN A 29 -2.21 15.95 -21.81
C GLN A 29 -3.20 16.98 -21.24
N ALA A 30 -2.94 17.52 -20.06
CA ALA A 30 -3.77 18.55 -19.47
C ALA A 30 -3.74 19.85 -20.29
N GLU A 31 -2.59 20.26 -20.83
CA GLU A 31 -2.47 21.42 -21.71
C GLU A 31 -3.25 21.23 -23.01
N GLU A 32 -3.16 20.06 -23.65
CA GLU A 32 -3.89 19.77 -24.88
C GLU A 32 -5.40 19.77 -24.66
N LEU A 33 -5.88 19.12 -23.60
CA LEU A 33 -7.30 19.08 -23.27
C LEU A 33 -7.84 20.47 -22.99
N LEU A 34 -7.15 21.26 -22.19
CA LEU A 34 -7.60 22.61 -21.83
C LEU A 34 -7.60 23.56 -23.03
N LYS A 35 -6.60 23.49 -23.91
CA LYS A 35 -6.57 24.29 -25.15
C LYS A 35 -7.70 23.92 -26.10
N ARG A 36 -8.12 22.66 -26.13
CA ARG A 36 -9.23 22.20 -26.95
C ARG A 36 -10.58 22.65 -26.41
N GLU A 37 -10.76 22.60 -25.08
CA GLU A 37 -12.03 22.97 -24.43
C GLU A 37 -12.21 24.48 -24.29
N PHE A 38 -11.10 25.24 -24.25
CA PHE A 38 -11.11 26.70 -24.09
C PHE A 38 -10.30 27.39 -25.22
N PRO A 39 -10.78 27.30 -26.48
CA PRO A 39 -10.12 27.95 -27.59
C PRO A 39 -10.21 29.48 -27.46
N GLY A 40 -9.09 30.13 -27.23
CA GLY A 40 -9.01 31.59 -27.04
C GLY A 40 -8.49 32.02 -25.69
N GLU A 41 -8.33 31.10 -24.75
CA GLU A 41 -7.68 31.37 -23.45
C GLU A 41 -6.21 30.94 -23.45
N THR A 42 -5.40 31.68 -22.72
CA THR A 42 -3.99 31.31 -22.48
C THR A 42 -3.94 30.24 -21.37
N VAL A 43 -3.55 29.01 -21.73
CA VAL A 43 -3.44 27.91 -20.77
C VAL A 43 -2.01 27.79 -20.28
N LEU A 44 -1.83 27.80 -18.98
CA LEU A 44 -0.55 27.55 -18.30
C LEU A 44 -0.71 26.38 -17.31
N VAL A 45 -0.03 25.28 -17.57
CA VAL A 45 0.05 24.15 -16.64
C VAL A 45 1.43 24.10 -16.00
N VAL A 46 1.49 24.25 -14.69
CA VAL A 46 2.73 24.29 -13.91
C VAL A 46 2.83 23.04 -13.04
N ILE A 47 3.97 22.36 -13.11
CA ILE A 47 4.31 21.29 -12.19
C ILE A 47 4.97 21.93 -10.97
N LYS A 48 4.43 21.68 -9.79
CA LYS A 48 5.08 22.01 -8.52
C LYS A 48 5.39 20.73 -7.74
N GLU A 49 6.54 20.69 -7.15
CA GLU A 49 6.82 19.73 -6.09
C GLU A 49 5.91 20.07 -4.92
N GLY A 50 4.94 19.21 -4.68
CA GLY A 50 4.07 19.32 -3.53
C GLY A 50 4.48 18.19 -2.61
N GLY A 51 5.03 18.52 -1.45
CA GLY A 51 4.98 17.57 -0.35
C GLY A 51 3.54 17.05 -0.26
N ALA A 52 3.36 15.79 0.02
CA ALA A 52 2.04 15.23 0.34
C ALA A 52 1.34 16.22 1.28
N ALA A 53 0.04 16.47 1.05
CA ALA A 53 -0.75 17.26 1.98
C ALA A 53 -0.43 16.75 3.40
N PRO A 54 -0.23 17.62 4.40
CA PRO A 54 0.08 17.17 5.75
C PRO A 54 -0.97 16.13 6.10
N ARG A 55 -0.51 14.88 6.29
CA ARG A 55 -1.39 13.80 6.74
C ARG A 55 -2.01 14.29 8.03
N PRO A 56 -3.34 14.23 8.20
CA PRO A 56 -3.91 14.48 9.51
C PRO A 56 -3.16 13.56 10.48
N GLU A 57 -2.52 14.14 11.50
CA GLU A 57 -1.85 13.32 12.52
C GLU A 57 -2.93 12.55 13.26
N PRO A 58 -3.05 11.24 13.05
CA PRO A 58 -4.04 10.47 13.76
C PRO A 58 -3.59 10.38 15.22
N LYS A 59 -4.39 10.87 16.12
CA LYS A 59 -4.18 10.75 17.57
C LYS A 59 -4.49 9.34 18.09
N LEU A 60 -4.14 8.30 17.32
CA LEU A 60 -4.30 6.92 17.73
C LEU A 60 -3.11 6.51 18.61
N LYS A 61 -3.39 6.05 19.81
CA LYS A 61 -2.37 5.46 20.70
C LYS A 61 -1.92 4.14 20.08
N THR A 62 -0.62 4.03 19.82
CA THR A 62 -0.01 2.78 19.34
C THR A 62 0.06 1.77 20.48
N THR A 63 -0.44 0.57 20.24
CA THR A 63 -0.49 -0.50 21.27
C THR A 63 0.54 -1.61 21.07
N THR A 64 1.12 -1.75 19.88
CA THR A 64 2.11 -2.80 19.60
C THR A 64 3.08 -2.31 18.52
N GLY A 65 4.37 -2.14 18.84
CA GLY A 65 5.44 -1.90 17.86
C GLY A 65 5.20 -0.78 16.83
N GLY A 66 4.31 0.19 17.11
CA GLY A 66 3.99 1.28 16.19
C GLY A 66 2.69 1.11 15.37
N ILE A 67 1.96 0.01 15.51
CA ILE A 67 0.68 -0.24 14.80
C ILE A 67 -0.49 0.08 15.73
N ALA A 68 -1.37 1.00 15.31
CA ALA A 68 -2.50 1.42 16.13
C ALA A 68 -3.69 0.45 16.06
N LYS A 69 -3.99 -0.08 14.88
CA LYS A 69 -5.11 -1.02 14.67
C LYS A 69 -4.75 -2.08 13.63
N VAL A 70 -5.14 -3.31 13.89
CA VAL A 70 -5.08 -4.42 12.94
C VAL A 70 -6.52 -4.75 12.50
N ILE A 71 -6.73 -4.86 11.19
CA ILE A 71 -8.01 -5.26 10.59
C ILE A 71 -7.78 -6.56 9.82
N ALA A 72 -8.34 -7.65 10.31
CA ALA A 72 -8.30 -8.94 9.62
C ALA A 72 -9.42 -9.02 8.58
N VAL A 73 -9.07 -9.30 7.34
CA VAL A 73 -10.01 -9.56 6.25
C VAL A 73 -10.00 -11.06 5.97
N ALA A 74 -11.10 -11.71 6.26
CA ALA A 74 -11.27 -13.15 6.15
C ALA A 74 -12.49 -13.53 5.30
N SER A 75 -12.49 -14.74 4.78
CA SER A 75 -13.65 -15.29 4.05
C SER A 75 -13.76 -16.80 4.25
N GLY A 76 -14.97 -17.31 4.33
CA GLY A 76 -15.22 -18.76 4.44
C GLY A 76 -14.96 -19.54 3.14
N LYS A 77 -14.86 -18.85 2.00
CA LYS A 77 -14.64 -19.45 0.67
C LYS A 77 -13.55 -18.67 -0.08
N GLY A 78 -12.77 -19.37 -0.92
CA GLY A 78 -11.89 -18.74 -1.89
C GLY A 78 -12.66 -18.06 -3.03
N GLY A 79 -12.04 -17.07 -3.68
CA GLY A 79 -12.58 -16.43 -4.87
C GLY A 79 -13.75 -15.46 -4.67
N VAL A 80 -14.06 -15.05 -3.43
CA VAL A 80 -15.18 -14.14 -3.12
C VAL A 80 -14.79 -12.65 -3.15
N GLY A 81 -13.54 -12.34 -3.48
CA GLY A 81 -13.04 -10.96 -3.55
C GLY A 81 -12.40 -10.44 -2.26
N LYS A 82 -12.03 -11.29 -1.30
CA LYS A 82 -11.37 -10.94 -0.05
C LYS A 82 -10.18 -9.99 -0.27
N SER A 83 -9.22 -10.41 -1.08
CA SER A 83 -8.00 -9.64 -1.37
C SER A 83 -8.30 -8.34 -2.12
N THR A 84 -9.32 -8.34 -2.99
CA THR A 84 -9.81 -7.12 -3.65
C THR A 84 -10.36 -6.12 -2.63
N VAL A 85 -11.12 -6.58 -1.64
CA VAL A 85 -11.62 -5.73 -0.55
C VAL A 85 -10.45 -5.17 0.25
N THR A 86 -9.46 -6.01 0.61
CA THR A 86 -8.26 -5.59 1.34
C THR A 86 -7.50 -4.49 0.60
N ALA A 87 -7.21 -4.70 -0.69
CA ALA A 87 -6.49 -3.72 -1.51
C ALA A 87 -7.24 -2.38 -1.62
N ASN A 88 -8.54 -2.43 -1.93
CA ASN A 88 -9.34 -1.21 -2.07
C ASN A 88 -9.51 -0.47 -0.74
N LEU A 89 -9.68 -1.18 0.36
CA LEU A 89 -9.76 -0.59 1.71
C LEU A 89 -8.44 0.09 2.08
N ALA A 90 -7.29 -0.55 1.78
CA ALA A 90 -5.97 0.04 2.01
C ALA A 90 -5.79 1.36 1.25
N VAL A 91 -6.13 1.37 -0.05
CA VAL A 91 -6.06 2.56 -0.88
C VAL A 91 -7.01 3.64 -0.39
N ALA A 92 -8.25 3.29 0.00
CA ALA A 92 -9.21 4.23 0.53
C ALA A 92 -8.71 4.89 1.83
N LEU A 93 -8.22 4.10 2.79
CA LEU A 93 -7.66 4.61 4.04
C LEU A 93 -6.43 5.49 3.80
N ARG A 94 -5.54 5.08 2.90
CA ARG A 94 -4.38 5.88 2.50
C ARG A 94 -4.81 7.22 1.89
N ASN A 95 -5.82 7.23 1.02
CA ASN A 95 -6.35 8.45 0.42
C ASN A 95 -7.00 9.39 1.44
N MET A 96 -7.51 8.84 2.55
CA MET A 96 -7.99 9.61 3.71
C MET A 96 -6.84 10.16 4.58
N GLY A 97 -5.59 9.86 4.26
CA GLY A 97 -4.41 10.37 4.95
C GLY A 97 -3.86 9.46 6.05
N PHE A 98 -4.39 8.24 6.22
CA PHE A 98 -3.86 7.29 7.19
C PHE A 98 -2.60 6.59 6.68
N ARG A 99 -1.72 6.20 7.61
CA ARG A 99 -0.57 5.35 7.35
C ARG A 99 -1.05 3.90 7.36
N VAL A 100 -0.91 3.21 6.24
CA VAL A 100 -1.51 1.90 6.04
C VAL A 100 -0.44 0.87 5.69
N GLY A 101 -0.56 -0.32 6.28
CA GLY A 101 0.16 -1.52 5.90
C GLY A 101 -0.79 -2.61 5.43
N ILE A 102 -0.29 -3.51 4.60
CA ILE A 102 -0.96 -4.75 4.20
C ILE A 102 -0.03 -5.91 4.54
N LEU A 103 -0.56 -6.89 5.27
CA LEU A 103 0.03 -8.20 5.46
C LEU A 103 -0.77 -9.21 4.62
N ASP A 104 -0.19 -9.68 3.53
CA ASP A 104 -0.77 -10.76 2.72
C ASP A 104 -0.33 -12.11 3.28
N ALA A 105 -1.25 -12.75 3.98
CA ALA A 105 -1.06 -14.03 4.68
C ALA A 105 -1.64 -15.22 3.91
N ASP A 106 -2.13 -15.03 2.68
CA ASP A 106 -2.72 -16.09 1.87
C ASP A 106 -1.62 -16.92 1.17
N ILE A 107 -1.18 -17.99 1.83
CA ILE A 107 -0.10 -18.85 1.36
C ILE A 107 -0.45 -19.55 0.04
N TYR A 108 -1.71 -19.88 -0.16
CA TYR A 108 -2.18 -20.64 -1.31
C TYR A 108 -2.46 -19.79 -2.54
N GLY A 109 -2.59 -18.49 -2.36
CA GLY A 109 -2.87 -17.56 -3.44
C GLY A 109 -2.50 -16.12 -3.09
N PRO A 110 -1.20 -15.85 -2.78
CA PRO A 110 -0.78 -14.50 -2.46
C PRO A 110 -1.05 -13.59 -3.67
N SER A 111 -1.93 -12.63 -3.49
CA SER A 111 -2.44 -11.82 -4.60
C SER A 111 -2.14 -10.33 -4.48
N GLN A 112 -1.80 -9.86 -3.30
CA GLN A 112 -1.50 -8.45 -3.07
C GLN A 112 -0.29 -7.95 -3.88
N PRO A 113 0.83 -8.71 -4.02
CA PRO A 113 1.94 -8.29 -4.87
C PRO A 113 1.53 -8.00 -6.31
N LYS A 114 0.65 -8.83 -6.87
CA LYS A 114 0.11 -8.66 -8.22
C LYS A 114 -0.81 -7.43 -8.32
N MET A 115 -1.69 -7.25 -7.34
CA MET A 115 -2.63 -6.11 -7.32
C MET A 115 -1.90 -4.76 -7.24
N PHE A 116 -0.76 -4.73 -6.56
CA PHE A 116 0.05 -3.53 -6.39
C PHE A 116 1.24 -3.42 -7.35
N GLY A 117 1.41 -4.38 -8.28
CA GLY A 117 2.46 -4.36 -9.31
C GLY A 117 3.88 -4.53 -8.75
N VAL A 118 4.03 -5.29 -7.67
CA VAL A 118 5.30 -5.54 -6.98
C VAL A 118 5.64 -7.04 -6.88
N GLU A 119 5.20 -7.86 -7.84
CA GLU A 119 5.42 -9.32 -7.85
C GLU A 119 6.89 -9.72 -7.82
N GLY A 120 7.77 -8.90 -8.37
CA GLY A 120 9.22 -9.16 -8.39
C GLY A 120 9.99 -8.58 -7.20
N TYR A 121 9.30 -8.07 -6.19
CA TYR A 121 9.95 -7.49 -5.02
C TYR A 121 10.64 -8.59 -4.18
N LEU A 122 11.91 -8.35 -3.86
CA LEU A 122 12.69 -9.19 -2.96
C LEU A 122 12.96 -8.38 -1.68
N PRO A 123 12.38 -8.77 -0.55
CA PRO A 123 12.59 -8.06 0.71
C PRO A 123 14.06 -8.09 1.15
N ASP A 124 14.62 -6.92 1.42
CA ASP A 124 15.94 -6.80 2.04
C ASP A 124 15.82 -6.97 3.57
N ALA A 125 16.87 -7.51 4.17
CA ALA A 125 17.02 -7.51 5.62
C ALA A 125 17.96 -6.37 6.05
N VAL A 126 17.55 -5.59 7.04
CA VAL A 126 18.35 -4.52 7.65
C VAL A 126 18.53 -4.79 9.12
N GLN A 127 19.74 -4.55 9.64
CA GLN A 127 20.02 -4.70 11.06
C GLN A 127 19.87 -3.35 11.75
N GLU A 128 18.95 -3.25 12.67
CA GLU A 128 18.72 -2.05 13.49
C GLU A 128 18.63 -2.43 14.98
N GLU A 129 19.32 -1.72 15.84
CA GLU A 129 19.32 -1.94 17.29
C GLU A 129 19.66 -3.37 17.71
N GLY A 130 20.43 -4.10 16.87
CA GLY A 130 20.82 -5.50 17.13
C GLY A 130 19.78 -6.56 16.74
N ALA A 131 18.69 -6.16 16.08
CA ALA A 131 17.68 -7.05 15.52
C ALA A 131 17.63 -6.96 13.99
N ASP A 132 17.35 -8.08 13.34
CA ASP A 132 17.14 -8.13 11.89
C ASP A 132 15.69 -7.75 11.58
N HIS A 133 15.52 -6.76 10.70
CA HIS A 133 14.21 -6.32 10.22
C HIS A 133 14.08 -6.55 8.72
N ILE A 134 12.90 -6.91 8.29
CA ILE A 134 12.55 -7.12 6.89
C ILE A 134 11.93 -5.83 6.34
N VAL A 135 12.47 -5.33 5.23
CA VAL A 135 11.96 -4.12 4.58
C VAL A 135 10.72 -4.47 3.76
N PRO A 136 9.57 -3.83 4.00
CA PRO A 136 8.37 -4.05 3.18
C PRO A 136 8.48 -3.33 1.84
N ALA A 137 7.77 -3.83 0.81
CA ALA A 137 7.51 -3.04 -0.39
C ALA A 137 6.63 -1.82 -0.03
N GLU A 138 6.81 -0.70 -0.75
CA GLU A 138 6.02 0.52 -0.49
C GLU A 138 5.30 1.04 -1.75
N PRO A 139 4.45 0.23 -2.41
CA PRO A 139 3.65 0.72 -3.52
C PRO A 139 2.63 1.73 -3.02
N MET A 140 2.49 2.85 -3.72
CA MET A 140 1.48 3.87 -3.42
C MET A 140 1.52 4.36 -1.96
N ASP A 141 2.68 4.48 -1.32
CA ASP A 141 2.86 4.79 0.12
C ASP A 141 2.11 3.83 1.08
N ILE A 142 1.87 2.60 0.67
CA ILE A 142 1.31 1.52 1.50
C ILE A 142 2.43 0.52 1.76
N ARG A 143 2.71 0.19 3.03
CA ARG A 143 3.69 -0.84 3.37
C ARG A 143 3.11 -2.22 3.15
N LEU A 144 3.65 -2.93 2.18
CA LEU A 144 3.17 -4.25 1.78
C LEU A 144 4.20 -5.32 2.14
N MET A 145 3.78 -6.30 2.94
CA MET A 145 4.51 -7.54 3.15
C MET A 145 3.62 -8.71 2.74
N SER A 146 4.14 -9.58 1.89
CA SER A 146 3.43 -10.76 1.41
C SER A 146 4.25 -12.01 1.59
N ILE A 147 3.60 -13.09 1.99
CA ILE A 147 4.20 -14.42 1.98
C ILE A 147 4.67 -14.81 0.57
N GLY A 148 4.03 -14.26 -0.47
CA GLY A 148 4.42 -14.45 -1.87
C GLY A 148 5.79 -13.91 -2.24
N PHE A 149 6.40 -13.05 -1.43
CA PHE A 149 7.78 -12.61 -1.65
C PHE A 149 8.82 -13.66 -1.28
N PHE A 150 8.45 -14.65 -0.46
CA PHE A 150 9.36 -15.68 0.07
C PHE A 150 9.11 -17.06 -0.52
N ILE A 151 7.93 -17.32 -1.08
CA ILE A 151 7.49 -18.63 -1.52
C ILE A 151 7.32 -18.63 -3.03
N LYS A 152 7.97 -19.61 -3.70
CA LYS A 152 7.65 -19.89 -5.10
C LYS A 152 6.32 -20.64 -5.17
N PRO A 153 5.50 -20.42 -6.21
CA PRO A 153 4.21 -21.10 -6.37
C PRO A 153 4.31 -22.65 -6.27
N THR A 154 5.45 -23.21 -6.70
CA THR A 154 5.74 -24.64 -6.62
C THR A 154 5.94 -25.16 -5.20
N ASP A 155 6.33 -24.30 -4.27
CA ASP A 155 6.73 -24.67 -2.92
C ASP A 155 5.57 -24.49 -1.92
N ALA A 156 4.50 -23.79 -2.30
CA ALA A 156 3.33 -23.51 -1.46
C ALA A 156 2.68 -24.78 -0.87
N LEU A 157 2.74 -25.91 -1.58
CA LEU A 157 2.21 -27.19 -1.11
C LEU A 157 3.01 -27.78 0.06
N LEU A 158 4.26 -27.37 0.26
CA LEU A 158 5.12 -27.84 1.35
C LEU A 158 4.90 -27.05 2.64
N TRP A 159 4.31 -25.86 2.53
CA TRP A 159 4.06 -24.95 3.66
C TRP A 159 2.77 -25.34 4.38
N ARG A 160 2.90 -26.23 5.39
CA ARG A 160 1.76 -26.72 6.16
C ARG A 160 1.80 -26.21 7.60
N GLY A 161 0.61 -25.85 8.13
CA GLY A 161 0.35 -25.66 9.54
C GLY A 161 1.40 -24.80 10.27
N ALA A 162 2.20 -25.41 11.11
CA ALA A 162 3.14 -24.73 11.99
C ALA A 162 4.21 -23.87 11.25
N MET A 163 4.66 -24.28 10.06
CA MET A 163 5.62 -23.49 9.27
C MET A 163 4.99 -22.20 8.78
N ALA A 164 3.76 -22.28 8.31
CA ALA A 164 3.00 -21.13 7.85
C ALA A 164 2.75 -20.12 8.99
N VAL A 165 2.32 -20.61 10.14
CA VAL A 165 2.11 -19.79 11.34
C VAL A 165 3.42 -19.13 11.79
N SER A 166 4.54 -19.87 11.81
CA SER A 166 5.85 -19.31 12.17
C SER A 166 6.29 -18.20 11.23
N ALA A 167 6.15 -18.40 9.92
CA ALA A 167 6.49 -17.38 8.93
C ALA A 167 5.62 -16.12 9.06
N LEU A 168 4.32 -16.29 9.29
CA LEU A 168 3.42 -15.16 9.49
C LEU A 168 3.75 -14.36 10.75
N LYS A 169 4.08 -15.05 11.85
CA LYS A 169 4.58 -14.38 13.06
C LYS A 169 5.86 -13.59 12.77
N GLN A 170 6.80 -14.17 12.07
CA GLN A 170 8.01 -13.46 11.66
C GLN A 170 7.68 -12.23 10.79
N MET A 171 6.79 -12.35 9.83
CA MET A 171 6.36 -11.23 8.99
C MET A 171 5.69 -10.12 9.80
N ILE A 172 4.90 -10.45 10.82
CA ILE A 172 4.29 -9.45 11.70
C ILE A 172 5.35 -8.73 12.53
N HIS A 173 6.24 -9.47 13.19
CA HIS A 173 7.17 -8.92 14.19
C HIS A 173 8.46 -8.38 13.59
N GLN A 174 8.97 -8.99 12.50
CA GLN A 174 10.25 -8.62 11.92
C GLN A 174 10.12 -7.61 10.77
N THR A 175 8.93 -7.38 10.24
CA THR A 175 8.77 -6.36 9.20
C THR A 175 8.90 -4.96 9.80
N LYS A 176 9.69 -4.12 9.14
CA LYS A 176 9.86 -2.70 9.49
C LYS A 176 8.59 -1.91 9.16
N TRP A 177 7.53 -2.18 9.91
CA TRP A 177 6.25 -1.48 9.72
C TRP A 177 6.32 0.01 10.05
N GLY A 178 7.21 0.41 10.96
CA GLY A 178 7.22 1.76 11.51
C GLY A 178 5.86 2.12 12.12
N THR A 179 5.52 3.41 12.10
CA THR A 179 4.22 3.83 12.65
C THR A 179 3.12 3.67 11.61
N LEU A 180 2.11 2.85 11.92
CA LEU A 180 0.91 2.63 11.12
C LEU A 180 -0.35 2.97 11.92
N ASP A 181 -1.35 3.51 11.23
CA ASP A 181 -2.69 3.71 11.78
C ASP A 181 -3.53 2.44 11.60
N PHE A 182 -3.32 1.75 10.47
CA PHE A 182 -3.99 0.50 10.15
C PHE A 182 -3.01 -0.48 9.51
N LEU A 183 -3.04 -1.73 9.98
CA LEU A 183 -2.48 -2.90 9.30
C LEU A 183 -3.64 -3.78 8.85
N LEU A 184 -3.79 -3.98 7.55
CA LEU A 184 -4.80 -4.86 6.98
C LEU A 184 -4.19 -6.25 6.77
N ALA A 185 -4.70 -7.26 7.44
CA ALA A 185 -4.27 -8.65 7.27
C ALA A 185 -5.21 -9.37 6.31
N ASP A 186 -4.72 -9.69 5.11
CA ASP A 186 -5.42 -10.50 4.11
C ASP A 186 -5.20 -11.98 4.42
N LEU A 187 -6.19 -12.61 5.07
CA LEU A 187 -6.08 -13.98 5.60
C LEU A 187 -6.39 -15.02 4.51
N PRO A 188 -5.86 -16.25 4.62
CA PRO A 188 -6.28 -17.34 3.74
C PRO A 188 -7.78 -17.64 3.89
N PRO A 189 -8.42 -18.25 2.89
CA PRO A 189 -9.81 -18.67 3.03
C PRO A 189 -9.96 -19.80 4.05
N GLY A 190 -11.09 -19.85 4.75
CA GLY A 190 -11.40 -20.88 5.75
C GLY A 190 -11.33 -20.36 7.19
N THR A 191 -11.25 -21.29 8.16
CA THR A 191 -11.28 -21.02 9.61
C THR A 191 -10.14 -21.72 10.35
N GLY A 192 -8.98 -21.87 9.71
CA GLY A 192 -7.85 -22.62 10.25
C GLY A 192 -7.05 -21.89 11.32
N ASP A 193 -6.01 -22.56 11.84
CA ASP A 193 -5.12 -22.09 12.91
C ASP A 193 -4.44 -20.75 12.60
N VAL A 194 -4.27 -20.42 11.32
CA VAL A 194 -3.69 -19.16 10.85
C VAL A 194 -4.53 -17.96 11.34
N HIS A 195 -5.86 -18.07 11.30
CA HIS A 195 -6.76 -16.99 11.76
C HIS A 195 -6.58 -16.72 13.25
N LEU A 196 -6.56 -17.79 14.06
CA LEU A 196 -6.40 -17.69 15.52
C LEU A 196 -5.03 -17.13 15.88
N SER A 197 -4.00 -17.48 15.14
CA SER A 197 -2.63 -17.01 15.40
C SER A 197 -2.46 -15.52 15.13
N ILE A 198 -3.15 -14.96 14.12
CA ILE A 198 -3.03 -13.53 13.78
C ILE A 198 -3.90 -12.67 14.72
N ILE A 199 -5.06 -13.20 15.17
CA ILE A 199 -5.97 -12.46 16.07
C ILE A 199 -5.43 -12.43 17.51
N GLY A 200 -4.59 -13.39 17.88
CA GLY A 200 -4.02 -13.50 19.22
C GLY A 200 -2.71 -12.73 19.45
N GLU A 201 -2.14 -12.11 18.41
CA GLU A 201 -0.94 -11.24 18.49
C GLU A 201 -1.33 -9.77 18.63
#